data_11b485777e5f4bba934c054fee09db8d
#
_entry.id   11b485777e5f4bba934c054fee09db8d
#
_cell.length_a   1.000
_cell.length_b   1.000
_cell.length_c   1.000
_cell.angle_alpha   90.00
_cell.angle_beta   90.00
_cell.angle_gamma   90.00
#
_symmetry.space_group_name_H-M   'P 1'
#
loop_
_entity.id
_entity.type
_entity.pdbx_description
1 polymer ?
#
loop_
_entity_poly.entity_id
_entity_poly.type
_entity_poly.pdbx_seq_one_letter_code
_entity_poly.pdbx_strand_id
1 'polypeptide(L)'
;MSKATKKSILFALGALVLIAFAMWLRYASRHIFHSPVVNHLRSGIYVFLFSAWCYSLRIRIVQTQVRRYLVAISVLMVLWLLLRSIKFSIENTDAERWLWYFYYFPMLFIPVLSAFVSQSLGKGEDFRLPRWTKLLYLPTLLLLLLVLTNDLHQQVFSFPSGVLSDQEYRYESGYFFVLAWEALCAGFALLSMVKNCRIPRSRRIRWLPLVPLALSLAYAYAYVKKVHWVWVLAGDMTVSQCLIFASILECCIQCGLIQSNLGYDELFEATSLPVQITDPAFCPQYVSVAMQGALPQSELRQMQQDTVHLGDDTLLKRHKLRRGWVFWKEDISALNQIRKELELTRDELRDTGDVLAAEKAQHARWLKLTEENRLYDMMEAQTARQIAMLRDLLAELQKTEDSGRARHLLGQVIIIGTYIKRRSNLIFVGVQRGAISAQELLLCLNESSENISVYGADCKAIVKGEGQLTVEQATQVYDLFEAVVETELESLRALLISIEVAEWVDVALCVSAAKPLCGLRARFPDLEWEQDEDGLQYVTRKLERSRG
;
A
#
# COMPACT_ATOMS: atom_id res chain seq x y z
N MET A 1 -19.47 30.51 27.08
CA MET A 1 -18.06 30.85 27.35
C MET A 1 -17.49 29.79 28.29
N SER A 2 -16.47 29.03 27.82
CA SER A 2 -15.94 27.91 28.61
C SER A 2 -15.29 28.35 29.92
N LYS A 3 -15.18 27.45 30.91
CA LYS A 3 -14.48 27.73 32.18
C LYS A 3 -13.01 28.12 31.93
N ALA A 4 -12.37 27.56 30.89
CA ALA A 4 -11.00 27.89 30.51
C ALA A 4 -10.86 29.31 29.97
N THR A 5 -11.82 29.76 29.14
CA THR A 5 -11.88 31.14 28.61
C THR A 5 -12.07 32.17 29.72
N LYS A 6 -12.93 31.87 30.71
CA LYS A 6 -13.14 32.76 31.89
C LYS A 6 -11.87 32.90 32.72
N LYS A 7 -11.12 31.81 32.97
CA LYS A 7 -9.84 31.85 33.68
C LYS A 7 -8.76 32.64 32.94
N SER A 8 -8.68 32.49 31.60
CA SER A 8 -7.73 33.25 30.77
C SER A 8 -8.01 34.74 30.79
N ILE A 9 -9.27 35.14 30.70
CA ILE A 9 -9.69 36.55 30.79
C ILE A 9 -9.40 37.14 32.17
N LEU A 10 -9.67 36.39 33.25
CA LEU A 10 -9.39 36.84 34.61
C LEU A 10 -7.88 37.05 34.82
N PHE A 11 -7.04 36.14 34.27
CA PHE A 11 -5.57 36.27 34.34
C PHE A 11 -5.09 37.50 33.55
N ALA A 12 -5.63 37.75 32.35
CA ALA A 12 -5.31 38.90 31.55
C ALA A 12 -5.71 40.23 32.22
N LEU A 13 -6.89 40.26 32.84
CA LEU A 13 -7.35 41.44 33.61
C LEU A 13 -6.44 41.67 34.82
N GLY A 14 -6.05 40.63 35.56
CA GLY A 14 -5.10 40.73 36.66
C GLY A 14 -3.73 41.29 36.24
N ALA A 15 -3.21 40.81 35.06
CA ALA A 15 -1.99 41.32 34.49
C ALA A 15 -2.10 42.81 34.10
N LEU A 16 -3.21 43.24 33.49
CA LEU A 16 -3.46 44.65 33.14
C LEU A 16 -3.52 45.52 34.38
N VAL A 17 -4.15 45.09 35.45
CA VAL A 17 -4.20 45.81 36.72
C VAL A 17 -2.81 45.99 37.32
N LEU A 18 -1.98 44.89 37.31
CA LEU A 18 -0.60 44.95 37.79
C LEU A 18 0.26 45.90 36.96
N ILE A 19 0.11 45.90 35.62
CA ILE A 19 0.80 46.82 34.70
C ILE A 19 0.37 48.27 34.98
N ALA A 20 -0.91 48.53 35.09
CA ALA A 20 -1.45 49.85 35.42
C ALA A 20 -0.92 50.35 36.76
N PHE A 21 -0.90 49.49 37.77
CA PHE A 21 -0.35 49.79 39.09
C PHE A 21 1.16 50.09 39.03
N ALA A 22 1.93 49.31 38.27
CA ALA A 22 3.37 49.58 38.07
C ALA A 22 3.63 50.90 37.31
N MET A 23 2.77 51.27 36.37
CA MET A 23 2.82 52.57 35.68
C MET A 23 2.46 53.71 36.63
N TRP A 24 1.48 53.55 37.45
CA TRP A 24 1.13 54.50 38.50
C TRP A 24 2.28 54.65 39.50
N LEU A 25 2.91 53.60 39.96
CA LEU A 25 4.09 53.67 40.82
C LEU A 25 5.25 54.44 40.16
N ARG A 26 5.44 54.36 38.87
CA ARG A 26 6.42 55.17 38.14
C ARG A 26 6.11 56.66 38.20
N TYR A 27 4.83 57.01 37.97
CA TYR A 27 4.37 58.35 38.09
C TYR A 27 4.58 58.88 39.52
N ALA A 28 4.13 58.10 40.50
CA ALA A 28 4.24 58.44 41.92
C ALA A 28 5.69 58.57 42.41
N SER A 29 6.60 57.69 41.93
CA SER A 29 8.03 57.76 42.21
C SER A 29 8.67 59.06 41.73
N ARG A 30 8.20 59.63 40.61
CA ARG A 30 8.76 60.87 40.04
C ARG A 30 8.18 62.16 40.64
N HIS A 31 6.90 62.09 41.03
CA HIS A 31 6.17 63.31 41.39
C HIS A 31 5.73 63.36 42.86
N ILE A 32 5.66 62.20 43.55
CA ILE A 32 5.08 62.14 44.90
C ILE A 32 6.14 61.69 45.94
N PHE A 33 6.76 60.54 45.74
CA PHE A 33 7.54 59.87 46.80
C PHE A 33 9.06 60.01 46.68
N HIS A 34 9.63 60.32 45.54
CA HIS A 34 11.07 60.42 45.25
C HIS A 34 11.93 59.32 45.93
N SER A 35 11.37 58.10 46.09
CA SER A 35 11.97 57.00 46.84
C SER A 35 12.52 55.92 45.93
N PRO A 36 13.78 55.47 46.08
CA PRO A 36 14.33 54.32 45.34
C PRO A 36 13.57 53.02 45.60
N VAL A 37 12.99 52.86 46.78
CA VAL A 37 12.19 51.65 47.14
C VAL A 37 11.02 51.44 46.19
N VAL A 38 10.34 52.51 45.78
CA VAL A 38 9.20 52.42 44.82
C VAL A 38 9.66 51.93 43.45
N ASN A 39 10.88 52.28 43.01
CA ASN A 39 11.44 51.78 41.76
C ASN A 39 11.75 50.26 41.85
N HIS A 40 12.26 49.78 42.99
CA HIS A 40 12.49 48.37 43.20
C HIS A 40 11.19 47.56 43.29
N LEU A 41 10.17 48.12 43.98
CA LEU A 41 8.85 47.49 44.04
C LEU A 41 8.26 47.35 42.61
N ARG A 42 8.34 48.39 41.80
CA ARG A 42 7.92 48.35 40.39
C ARG A 42 8.66 47.30 39.59
N SER A 43 9.99 47.19 39.73
CA SER A 43 10.78 46.15 39.06
C SER A 43 10.36 44.76 39.54
N GLY A 44 10.10 44.56 40.82
CA GLY A 44 9.60 43.31 41.41
C GLY A 44 8.27 42.89 40.81
N ILE A 45 7.34 43.84 40.58
CA ILE A 45 6.05 43.55 39.93
C ILE A 45 6.25 42.99 38.52
N TYR A 46 7.13 43.60 37.72
CA TYR A 46 7.38 43.11 36.35
C TYR A 46 8.11 41.76 36.35
N VAL A 47 9.11 41.57 37.21
CA VAL A 47 9.79 40.27 37.36
C VAL A 47 8.78 39.18 37.75
N PHE A 48 7.88 39.47 38.68
CA PHE A 48 6.81 38.55 39.07
C PHE A 48 5.87 38.23 37.88
N LEU A 49 5.44 39.29 37.15
CA LEU A 49 4.55 39.15 35.98
C LEU A 49 5.16 38.24 34.91
N PHE A 50 6.42 38.47 34.52
CA PHE A 50 7.09 37.67 33.49
C PHE A 50 7.43 36.26 33.99
N SER A 51 7.74 36.07 35.28
CA SER A 51 7.93 34.75 35.89
C SER A 51 6.63 33.94 35.90
N ALA A 52 5.50 34.58 36.24
CA ALA A 52 4.17 33.97 36.19
C ALA A 52 3.78 33.60 34.73
N TRP A 53 4.11 34.48 33.77
CA TRP A 53 3.93 34.19 32.36
C TRP A 53 4.79 33.02 31.90
N CYS A 54 6.06 32.95 32.31
CA CYS A 54 6.94 31.81 32.05
C CYS A 54 6.35 30.48 32.55
N TYR A 55 5.84 30.49 33.77
CA TYR A 55 5.18 29.32 34.36
C TYR A 55 3.91 28.93 33.57
N SER A 56 3.10 29.92 33.16
CA SER A 56 1.93 29.70 32.32
C SER A 56 2.30 29.07 30.98
N LEU A 57 3.37 29.53 30.31
CA LEU A 57 3.85 28.95 29.06
C LEU A 57 4.25 27.49 29.20
N ARG A 58 4.90 27.09 30.32
CA ARG A 58 5.28 25.70 30.58
C ARG A 58 4.07 24.76 30.63
N ILE A 59 2.94 25.23 31.12
CA ILE A 59 1.72 24.43 31.24
C ILE A 59 0.89 24.45 29.95
N ARG A 60 0.80 25.63 29.29
CA ARG A 60 -0.09 25.85 28.13
C ARG A 60 0.46 25.34 26.82
N ILE A 61 1.76 25.32 26.63
CA ILE A 61 2.38 24.95 25.34
C ILE A 61 2.64 23.46 25.28
N VAL A 62 2.02 22.79 24.31
CA VAL A 62 2.09 21.33 24.15
C VAL A 62 3.41 20.90 23.53
N GLN A 63 3.80 21.52 22.41
CA GLN A 63 4.98 21.15 21.66
C GLN A 63 6.27 21.43 22.43
N THR A 64 7.05 20.41 22.72
CA THR A 64 8.22 20.47 23.61
C THR A 64 9.29 21.47 23.14
N GLN A 65 9.58 21.53 21.83
CA GLN A 65 10.58 22.46 21.29
C GLN A 65 10.12 23.92 21.37
N VAL A 66 8.89 24.19 20.93
CA VAL A 66 8.29 25.52 21.01
C VAL A 66 8.27 26.00 22.46
N ARG A 67 7.86 25.14 23.39
CA ARG A 67 7.87 25.43 24.83
C ARG A 67 9.25 25.80 25.34
N ARG A 68 10.31 25.06 24.93
CA ARG A 68 11.70 25.38 25.34
C ARG A 68 12.14 26.76 24.90
N TYR A 69 11.85 27.13 23.65
CA TYR A 69 12.22 28.45 23.11
C TYR A 69 11.41 29.58 23.76
N LEU A 70 10.10 29.40 23.96
CA LEU A 70 9.27 30.41 24.63
C LEU A 70 9.66 30.61 26.09
N VAL A 71 10.00 29.54 26.80
CA VAL A 71 10.54 29.63 28.16
C VAL A 71 11.89 30.34 28.16
N ALA A 72 12.78 30.06 27.19
CA ALA A 72 14.06 30.75 27.07
C ALA A 72 13.86 32.26 26.80
N ILE A 73 12.92 32.64 25.92
CA ILE A 73 12.56 34.07 25.67
C ILE A 73 12.09 34.70 26.98
N SER A 74 11.20 34.06 27.72
CA SER A 74 10.68 34.55 28.98
C SER A 74 11.76 34.73 30.06
N VAL A 75 12.72 33.79 30.14
CA VAL A 75 13.89 33.89 31.03
C VAL A 75 14.80 35.06 30.61
N LEU A 76 15.02 35.26 29.30
CA LEU A 76 15.78 36.42 28.80
C LEU A 76 15.10 37.73 29.15
N MET A 77 13.77 37.81 29.10
CA MET A 77 13.03 39.02 29.52
C MET A 77 13.20 39.30 31.01
N VAL A 78 13.11 38.26 31.83
CA VAL A 78 13.37 38.39 33.29
C VAL A 78 14.81 38.83 33.54
N LEU A 79 15.77 38.22 32.84
CA LEU A 79 17.19 38.62 32.93
C LEU A 79 17.37 40.08 32.54
N TRP A 80 16.73 40.56 31.45
CA TRP A 80 16.81 41.93 31.02
C TRP A 80 16.28 42.92 32.08
N LEU A 81 15.15 42.58 32.72
CA LEU A 81 14.59 43.38 33.81
C LEU A 81 15.47 43.38 35.06
N LEU A 82 16.14 42.27 35.38
CA LEU A 82 17.10 42.20 36.48
C LEU A 82 18.32 43.03 36.18
N LEU A 83 18.93 42.91 35.00
CA LEU A 83 20.07 43.77 34.57
C LEU A 83 19.71 45.25 34.67
N ARG A 84 18.50 45.60 34.23
CA ARG A 84 18.00 46.97 34.36
C ARG A 84 17.87 47.40 35.82
N SER A 85 17.31 46.53 36.69
CA SER A 85 17.15 46.88 38.11
C SER A 85 18.50 47.06 38.82
N ILE A 86 19.48 46.19 38.50
CA ILE A 86 20.82 46.28 39.02
C ILE A 86 21.51 47.56 38.54
N LYS A 87 21.39 47.88 37.23
CA LYS A 87 21.96 49.09 36.66
C LYS A 87 21.55 50.35 37.41
N PHE A 88 20.26 50.51 37.74
CA PHE A 88 19.77 51.66 38.48
C PHE A 88 20.04 51.63 39.98
N SER A 89 20.70 50.60 40.50
CA SER A 89 21.11 50.47 41.90
C SER A 89 22.59 50.68 42.12
N ILE A 90 23.37 50.78 41.03
CA ILE A 90 24.83 50.95 41.10
C ILE A 90 25.15 52.43 40.80
N GLU A 91 26.05 53.04 41.56
CA GLU A 91 26.49 54.41 41.38
C GLU A 91 27.81 54.53 40.56
N ASN A 92 28.31 53.38 40.05
CA ASN A 92 29.54 53.33 39.25
C ASN A 92 29.22 53.48 37.76
N THR A 93 29.66 54.56 37.13
CA THR A 93 29.39 54.90 35.72
C THR A 93 29.92 53.86 34.73
N ASP A 94 31.06 53.23 35.02
CA ASP A 94 31.60 52.18 34.16
C ASP A 94 30.75 50.90 34.25
N ALA A 95 30.33 50.50 35.45
CA ALA A 95 29.45 49.35 35.65
C ALA A 95 28.06 49.60 35.04
N GLU A 96 27.49 50.81 35.15
CA GLU A 96 26.22 51.21 34.49
C GLU A 96 26.30 51.06 32.98
N ARG A 97 27.41 51.48 32.36
CA ARG A 97 27.65 51.41 30.90
C ARG A 97 27.76 49.96 30.46
N TRP A 98 28.55 49.12 31.17
CA TRP A 98 28.66 47.70 30.84
C TRP A 98 27.33 46.97 30.98
N LEU A 99 26.55 47.24 32.04
CA LEU A 99 25.21 46.69 32.19
C LEU A 99 24.28 47.16 31.07
N TRP A 100 24.42 48.40 30.58
CA TRP A 100 23.66 48.89 29.44
C TRP A 100 24.04 48.16 28.13
N TYR A 101 25.31 47.86 27.88
CA TYR A 101 25.75 47.04 26.77
C TYR A 101 25.19 45.61 26.87
N PHE A 102 25.12 45.03 28.04
CA PHE A 102 24.51 43.73 28.27
C PHE A 102 23.00 43.67 27.98
N TYR A 103 22.28 44.78 27.89
CA TYR A 103 20.88 44.79 27.43
C TYR A 103 20.74 44.27 26.01
N TYR A 104 21.75 44.38 25.17
CA TYR A 104 21.74 43.90 23.80
C TYR A 104 21.79 42.39 23.71
N PHE A 105 22.21 41.70 24.77
CA PHE A 105 22.13 40.23 24.81
C PHE A 105 20.68 39.72 24.74
N PRO A 106 19.76 40.05 25.64
CA PRO A 106 18.36 39.64 25.49
C PRO A 106 17.70 40.29 24.27
N MET A 107 18.01 41.53 23.92
CA MET A 107 17.44 42.25 22.79
C MET A 107 17.70 41.56 21.46
N LEU A 108 18.89 41.06 21.21
CA LEU A 108 19.26 40.36 19.97
C LEU A 108 18.78 38.90 19.97
N PHE A 109 18.80 38.21 21.12
CA PHE A 109 18.45 36.77 21.16
C PHE A 109 16.94 36.51 21.17
N ILE A 110 16.10 37.40 21.72
CA ILE A 110 14.65 37.22 21.74
C ILE A 110 14.05 37.09 20.34
N PRO A 111 14.36 37.96 19.34
CA PRO A 111 13.87 37.82 17.97
C PRO A 111 14.36 36.56 17.27
N VAL A 112 15.60 36.13 17.48
CA VAL A 112 16.18 34.91 16.92
C VAL A 112 15.47 33.67 17.47
N LEU A 113 15.25 33.59 18.79
CA LEU A 113 14.47 32.53 19.39
C LEU A 113 13.02 32.53 18.92
N SER A 114 12.42 33.68 18.67
CA SER A 114 11.10 33.83 18.08
C SER A 114 11.05 33.26 16.64
N ALA A 115 12.13 33.46 15.86
CA ALA A 115 12.27 32.82 14.55
C ALA A 115 12.36 31.29 14.66
N PHE A 116 13.04 30.75 15.67
CA PHE A 116 13.06 29.29 15.92
C PHE A 116 11.70 28.74 16.35
N VAL A 117 10.95 29.48 17.17
CA VAL A 117 9.56 29.17 17.49
C VAL A 117 8.76 29.03 16.20
N SER A 118 8.83 30.04 15.31
CA SER A 118 8.04 30.08 14.08
C SER A 118 8.33 28.91 13.13
N GLN A 119 9.59 28.47 13.05
CA GLN A 119 10.00 27.32 12.22
C GLN A 119 9.63 25.97 12.82
N SER A 120 9.45 25.93 14.14
CA SER A 120 9.05 24.70 14.85
C SER A 120 7.54 24.47 14.84
N LEU A 121 6.74 25.48 14.45
CA LEU A 121 5.28 25.39 14.43
C LEU A 121 4.75 24.41 13.37
N GLY A 122 3.72 23.64 13.72
CA GLY A 122 3.05 22.70 12.81
C GLY A 122 3.88 21.45 12.47
N LYS A 123 4.97 21.21 13.17
CA LYS A 123 5.81 20.01 13.04
C LYS A 123 5.50 18.99 14.16
N GLY A 124 5.82 17.71 13.91
CA GLY A 124 5.65 16.65 14.92
C GLY A 124 6.49 16.88 16.19
N GLU A 125 6.19 16.14 17.27
CA GLU A 125 6.90 16.26 18.56
C GLU A 125 8.40 15.94 18.45
N ASP A 126 8.78 15.02 17.55
CA ASP A 126 10.17 14.59 17.33
C ASP A 126 10.95 15.50 16.37
N PHE A 127 10.30 16.56 15.85
CA PHE A 127 10.95 17.48 14.92
C PHE A 127 12.08 18.21 15.62
N ARG A 128 13.28 18.13 15.05
CA ARG A 128 14.46 18.91 15.45
C ARG A 128 14.77 19.93 14.36
N LEU A 129 15.03 21.15 14.78
CA LEU A 129 15.46 22.21 13.85
C LEU A 129 16.72 21.76 13.09
N PRO A 130 16.77 21.99 11.77
CA PRO A 130 17.94 21.69 10.95
C PRO A 130 19.20 22.39 11.51
N ARG A 131 20.36 21.76 11.37
CA ARG A 131 21.63 22.33 11.90
C ARG A 131 21.97 23.70 11.32
N TRP A 132 21.57 23.97 10.07
CA TRP A 132 21.83 25.24 9.41
C TRP A 132 21.08 26.42 10.05
N THR A 133 19.94 26.22 10.71
CA THR A 133 19.22 27.30 11.40
C THR A 133 20.03 27.87 12.57
N LYS A 134 20.92 27.08 13.16
CA LYS A 134 21.84 27.53 14.19
C LYS A 134 22.85 28.58 13.67
N LEU A 135 23.01 28.67 12.35
CA LEU A 135 23.86 29.68 11.74
C LEU A 135 23.37 31.12 12.05
N LEU A 136 22.05 31.27 12.38
CA LEU A 136 21.51 32.57 12.82
C LEU A 136 22.16 33.12 14.11
N TYR A 137 22.76 32.24 14.92
CA TYR A 137 23.51 32.69 16.09
C TYR A 137 24.80 33.43 15.72
N LEU A 138 25.40 33.15 14.55
CA LEU A 138 26.68 33.75 14.15
C LEU A 138 26.57 35.28 13.97
N PRO A 139 25.67 35.81 13.11
CA PRO A 139 25.50 37.26 13.00
C PRO A 139 25.03 37.90 14.31
N THR A 140 24.20 37.17 15.10
CA THR A 140 23.73 37.64 16.42
C THR A 140 24.88 37.82 17.39
N LEU A 141 25.81 36.86 17.47
CA LEU A 141 27.01 36.95 18.31
C LEU A 141 27.98 38.01 17.81
N LEU A 142 28.17 38.16 16.50
CA LEU A 142 29.01 39.21 15.92
C LEU A 142 28.48 40.60 16.27
N LEU A 143 27.17 40.84 16.16
CA LEU A 143 26.54 42.09 16.53
C LEU A 143 26.61 42.35 18.04
N LEU A 144 26.44 41.28 18.87
CA LEU A 144 26.63 41.41 20.31
C LEU A 144 28.07 41.78 20.66
N LEU A 145 29.05 41.14 20.04
CA LEU A 145 30.48 41.50 20.22
C LEU A 145 30.75 42.92 19.78
N LEU A 146 30.19 43.37 18.65
CA LEU A 146 30.31 44.76 18.17
C LEU A 146 29.79 45.73 19.23
N VAL A 147 28.68 45.46 19.90
CA VAL A 147 28.15 46.31 20.97
C VAL A 147 29.05 46.27 22.22
N LEU A 148 29.46 45.07 22.65
CA LEU A 148 30.29 44.89 23.85
C LEU A 148 31.69 45.52 23.69
N THR A 149 32.23 45.57 22.48
CA THR A 149 33.54 46.19 22.19
C THR A 149 33.43 47.64 21.78
N ASN A 150 32.26 48.27 21.92
CA ASN A 150 32.02 49.64 21.47
C ASN A 150 33.00 50.68 22.04
N ASP A 151 33.48 50.48 23.25
CA ASP A 151 34.46 51.40 23.89
C ASP A 151 35.77 51.51 23.08
N LEU A 152 36.12 50.48 22.27
CA LEU A 152 37.34 50.47 21.46
C LEU A 152 37.18 51.19 20.11
N HIS A 153 36.00 51.17 19.52
CA HIS A 153 35.80 51.62 18.12
C HIS A 153 34.69 52.65 17.95
N GLN A 154 33.80 52.83 18.93
CA GLN A 154 32.66 53.77 18.93
C GLN A 154 31.78 53.73 17.65
N GLN A 155 31.66 52.57 17.02
CA GLN A 155 30.86 52.39 15.79
C GLN A 155 29.37 52.18 16.07
N VAL A 156 28.99 51.80 17.28
CA VAL A 156 27.59 51.62 17.68
C VAL A 156 27.09 52.88 18.38
N PHE A 157 27.87 53.36 19.33
CA PHE A 157 27.62 54.58 20.11
C PHE A 157 28.85 55.42 20.11
N SER A 158 28.73 56.71 19.75
CA SER A 158 29.79 57.70 19.90
C SER A 158 29.47 58.61 21.08
N PHE A 159 30.51 59.03 21.80
CA PHE A 159 30.42 59.87 22.98
C PHE A 159 31.00 61.24 22.72
N PRO A 160 30.17 62.24 22.30
CA PRO A 160 30.65 63.58 21.92
C PRO A 160 31.30 64.32 23.05
N SER A 161 30.92 64.07 24.31
CA SER A 161 31.49 64.71 25.50
C SER A 161 32.87 64.16 25.89
N GLY A 162 33.36 63.10 25.21
CA GLY A 162 34.57 62.35 25.59
C GLY A 162 34.46 61.51 26.85
N VAL A 163 33.31 61.55 27.55
CA VAL A 163 33.00 60.73 28.72
C VAL A 163 32.14 59.57 28.26
N LEU A 164 32.63 58.37 28.50
CA LEU A 164 31.90 57.12 28.18
C LEU A 164 30.71 56.95 29.14
N SER A 165 29.51 57.43 28.75
CA SER A 165 28.30 57.44 29.58
C SER A 165 27.09 56.96 28.78
N ASP A 166 26.15 56.26 29.42
CA ASP A 166 24.87 55.88 28.85
C ASP A 166 23.83 57.02 28.84
N GLN A 167 24.21 58.21 29.29
CA GLN A 167 23.33 59.39 29.33
C GLN A 167 23.50 60.31 28.12
N GLU A 168 24.76 60.47 27.64
CA GLU A 168 25.09 61.32 26.49
C GLU A 168 25.81 60.53 25.40
N TYR A 169 25.05 60.05 24.46
CA TYR A 169 25.58 59.29 23.32
C TYR A 169 24.81 59.61 22.04
N ARG A 170 25.43 59.29 20.89
CA ARG A 170 24.81 59.35 19.56
C ARG A 170 24.83 57.95 18.96
N TYR A 171 23.78 57.63 18.19
CA TYR A 171 23.69 56.38 17.45
C TYR A 171 24.54 56.46 16.19
N GLU A 172 25.43 55.51 16.00
CA GLU A 172 26.25 55.34 14.82
C GLU A 172 25.76 54.21 13.94
N SER A 173 26.42 53.98 12.77
CA SER A 173 26.02 53.01 11.77
C SER A 173 25.83 51.59 12.33
N GLY A 174 26.67 51.16 13.27
CA GLY A 174 26.58 49.88 13.92
C GLY A 174 25.26 49.62 14.65
N TYR A 175 24.69 50.67 15.27
CA TYR A 175 23.37 50.57 15.90
C TYR A 175 22.25 50.23 14.90
N PHE A 176 22.30 50.83 13.72
CA PHE A 176 21.31 50.57 12.68
C PHE A 176 21.42 49.15 12.13
N PHE A 177 22.62 48.55 12.08
CA PHE A 177 22.77 47.11 11.75
C PHE A 177 22.14 46.21 12.81
N VAL A 178 22.30 46.52 14.11
CA VAL A 178 21.65 45.82 15.20
C VAL A 178 20.12 45.88 15.06
N LEU A 179 19.59 47.11 14.85
CA LEU A 179 18.15 47.32 14.69
C LEU A 179 17.58 46.61 13.46
N ALA A 180 18.31 46.66 12.33
CA ALA A 180 17.92 45.98 11.11
C ALA A 180 17.87 44.45 11.29
N TRP A 181 18.85 43.87 12.00
CA TRP A 181 18.87 42.46 12.33
C TRP A 181 17.69 42.04 13.23
N GLU A 182 17.39 42.81 14.26
CA GLU A 182 16.25 42.61 15.14
C GLU A 182 14.93 42.64 14.35
N ALA A 183 14.74 43.67 13.53
CA ALA A 183 13.55 43.81 12.68
C ALA A 183 13.41 42.66 11.67
N LEU A 184 14.51 42.24 11.07
CA LEU A 184 14.53 41.10 10.12
C LEU A 184 14.13 39.81 10.80
N CYS A 185 14.71 39.50 11.97
CA CYS A 185 14.38 38.28 12.72
C CYS A 185 12.92 38.30 13.22
N ALA A 186 12.45 39.42 13.75
CA ALA A 186 11.07 39.57 14.22
C ALA A 186 10.05 39.49 13.06
N GLY A 187 10.34 40.16 11.95
CA GLY A 187 9.53 40.12 10.73
C GLY A 187 9.45 38.71 10.14
N PHE A 188 10.61 38.05 10.03
CA PHE A 188 10.67 36.64 9.60
C PHE A 188 9.87 35.74 10.52
N ALA A 189 9.97 35.90 11.84
CA ALA A 189 9.21 35.12 12.82
C ALA A 189 7.70 35.26 12.59
N LEU A 190 7.21 36.51 12.49
CA LEU A 190 5.78 36.79 12.29
C LEU A 190 5.25 36.26 10.95
N LEU A 191 5.97 36.52 9.86
CA LEU A 191 5.58 36.07 8.52
C LEU A 191 5.54 34.52 8.46
N SER A 192 6.54 33.87 9.07
CA SER A 192 6.62 32.42 9.13
C SER A 192 5.50 31.82 10.00
N MET A 193 5.14 32.45 11.13
CA MET A 193 4.02 32.05 11.96
C MET A 193 2.69 32.12 11.20
N VAL A 194 2.46 33.23 10.48
CA VAL A 194 1.24 33.40 9.67
C VAL A 194 1.17 32.39 8.53
N LYS A 195 2.28 32.11 7.86
CA LYS A 195 2.36 31.14 6.76
C LYS A 195 2.12 29.71 7.23
N ASN A 196 2.65 29.34 8.37
CA ASN A 196 2.58 27.98 8.91
C ASN A 196 1.27 27.69 9.69
N CYS A 197 0.37 28.67 9.80
CA CYS A 197 -0.90 28.53 10.47
C CYS A 197 -1.83 27.57 9.71
N ARG A 198 -2.11 26.39 10.29
CA ARG A 198 -2.98 25.36 9.72
C ARG A 198 -4.40 25.33 10.31
N ILE A 199 -4.66 26.08 11.37
CA ILE A 199 -5.91 26.02 12.11
C ILE A 199 -6.97 26.93 11.48
N PRO A 200 -8.14 26.41 11.01
CA PRO A 200 -9.15 27.23 10.32
C PRO A 200 -9.69 28.41 11.13
N ARG A 201 -9.83 28.24 12.46
CA ARG A 201 -10.35 29.28 13.38
C ARG A 201 -9.42 30.50 13.45
N SER A 202 -8.11 30.30 13.34
CA SER A 202 -7.13 31.39 13.41
C SER A 202 -7.11 32.29 12.17
N ARG A 203 -7.69 31.85 11.03
CA ARG A 203 -7.73 32.68 9.81
C ARG A 203 -8.46 34.01 9.99
N ARG A 204 -9.50 34.09 10.84
CA ARG A 204 -10.24 35.32 11.13
C ARG A 204 -9.51 36.25 12.10
N ILE A 205 -8.69 35.71 13.01
CA ILE A 205 -8.07 36.47 14.12
C ILE A 205 -6.54 36.58 13.94
N ARG A 206 -5.98 36.03 12.86
CA ARG A 206 -4.53 36.04 12.60
C ARG A 206 -3.89 37.45 12.46
N TRP A 207 -4.70 38.49 12.30
CA TRP A 207 -4.26 39.88 12.33
C TRP A 207 -3.98 40.41 13.74
N LEU A 208 -4.42 39.70 14.80
CA LEU A 208 -4.30 40.14 16.20
C LEU A 208 -2.85 40.47 16.62
N PRO A 209 -1.79 39.73 16.23
CA PRO A 209 -0.41 40.10 16.56
C PRO A 209 0.07 41.38 15.89
N LEU A 210 -0.63 41.85 14.85
CA LEU A 210 -0.28 43.14 14.19
C LEU A 210 -0.65 44.35 15.05
N VAL A 211 -1.61 44.19 15.98
CA VAL A 211 -2.01 45.28 16.90
C VAL A 211 -0.85 45.70 17.82
N PRO A 212 -0.26 44.78 18.63
CA PRO A 212 0.88 45.17 19.45
C PRO A 212 2.11 45.55 18.62
N LEU A 213 2.27 45.02 17.39
CA LEU A 213 3.33 45.45 16.47
C LEU A 213 3.15 46.92 16.02
N ALA A 214 1.93 47.31 15.61
CA ALA A 214 1.60 48.68 15.26
C ALA A 214 1.78 49.61 16.47
N LEU A 215 1.36 49.15 17.66
CA LEU A 215 1.56 49.87 18.91
C LEU A 215 3.05 50.04 19.23
N SER A 216 3.90 49.07 18.91
CA SER A 216 5.37 49.15 19.04
C SER A 216 5.96 50.27 18.18
N LEU A 217 5.54 50.35 16.91
CA LEU A 217 5.99 51.39 16.00
C LEU A 217 5.54 52.80 16.46
N ALA A 218 4.29 52.90 16.88
CA ALA A 218 3.75 54.14 17.44
C ALA A 218 4.50 54.56 18.71
N TYR A 219 4.78 53.58 19.60
CA TYR A 219 5.58 53.82 20.80
C TYR A 219 6.99 54.27 20.47
N ALA A 220 7.70 53.58 19.55
CA ALA A 220 9.04 53.96 19.14
C ALA A 220 9.10 55.39 18.58
N TYR A 221 8.14 55.74 17.70
CA TYR A 221 8.01 57.12 17.18
C TYR A 221 7.76 58.13 18.29
N ALA A 222 6.83 57.89 19.19
CA ALA A 222 6.51 58.80 20.29
C ALA A 222 7.66 58.92 21.30
N TYR A 223 8.41 57.84 21.53
CA TYR A 223 9.59 57.82 22.39
C TYR A 223 10.73 58.71 21.80
N VAL A 224 11.04 58.55 20.50
CA VAL A 224 12.06 59.34 19.78
C VAL A 224 11.67 60.82 19.76
N LYS A 225 10.40 61.13 19.53
CA LYS A 225 9.87 62.52 19.57
C LYS A 225 9.73 63.08 20.99
N LYS A 226 10.09 62.31 22.02
CA LYS A 226 9.99 62.70 23.45
C LYS A 226 8.59 63.20 23.83
N VAL A 227 7.53 62.57 23.30
CA VAL A 227 6.16 62.92 23.64
C VAL A 227 5.97 62.80 25.15
N HIS A 228 5.57 63.88 25.80
CA HIS A 228 5.57 64.03 27.26
C HIS A 228 4.86 62.91 27.98
N TRP A 229 3.64 62.58 27.60
CA TRP A 229 2.85 61.52 28.21
C TRP A 229 3.48 60.12 28.12
N VAL A 230 4.05 59.79 26.95
CA VAL A 230 4.72 58.53 26.74
C VAL A 230 5.99 58.45 27.59
N TRP A 231 6.72 59.54 27.67
CA TRP A 231 7.97 59.60 28.42
C TRP A 231 7.76 59.52 29.92
N VAL A 232 6.66 60.12 30.45
CA VAL A 232 6.29 60.04 31.87
C VAL A 232 5.79 58.68 32.26
N LEU A 233 4.84 58.08 31.51
CA LEU A 233 4.19 56.85 31.85
C LEU A 233 4.96 55.58 31.41
N ALA A 234 5.42 55.57 30.18
CA ALA A 234 6.05 54.43 29.53
C ALA A 234 7.50 54.67 29.08
N GLY A 235 8.18 55.71 29.59
CA GLY A 235 9.56 56.10 29.20
C GLY A 235 10.64 55.10 29.64
N ASP A 236 10.28 53.96 30.12
CA ASP A 236 11.16 52.82 30.43
C ASP A 236 11.18 51.87 29.25
N MET A 237 12.13 52.07 28.34
CA MET A 237 12.18 51.33 27.07
C MET A 237 12.31 49.84 27.28
N THR A 238 13.10 49.36 28.25
CA THR A 238 13.29 47.94 28.54
C THR A 238 11.97 47.26 28.91
N VAL A 239 11.22 47.85 29.85
CA VAL A 239 9.92 47.34 30.29
C VAL A 239 8.92 47.35 29.15
N SER A 240 8.87 48.48 28.39
CA SER A 240 7.94 48.61 27.27
C SER A 240 8.21 47.59 26.16
N GLN A 241 9.48 47.38 25.79
CA GLN A 241 9.87 46.35 24.82
C GLN A 241 9.51 44.93 25.28
N CYS A 242 9.82 44.56 26.53
CA CYS A 242 9.42 43.26 27.10
C CYS A 242 7.90 43.05 27.05
N LEU A 243 7.12 44.08 27.42
CA LEU A 243 5.65 44.00 27.37
C LEU A 243 5.13 43.84 25.94
N ILE A 244 5.71 44.57 24.98
CA ILE A 244 5.33 44.48 23.56
C ILE A 244 5.67 43.09 23.01
N PHE A 245 6.87 42.57 23.21
CA PHE A 245 7.25 41.23 22.76
C PHE A 245 6.35 40.15 23.38
N ALA A 246 6.12 40.25 24.69
CA ALA A 246 5.23 39.30 25.37
C ALA A 246 3.79 39.39 24.81
N SER A 247 3.30 40.60 24.53
CA SER A 247 1.97 40.82 23.93
C SER A 247 1.86 40.25 22.52
N ILE A 248 2.91 40.41 21.67
CA ILE A 248 2.94 39.81 20.33
C ILE A 248 2.85 38.26 20.44
N LEU A 249 3.69 37.66 21.30
CA LEU A 249 3.74 36.23 21.48
C LEU A 249 2.41 35.69 22.09
N GLU A 250 1.84 36.41 23.06
CA GLU A 250 0.56 36.03 23.65
C GLU A 250 -0.58 36.13 22.62
N CYS A 251 -0.61 37.18 21.79
CA CYS A 251 -1.54 37.27 20.67
C CYS A 251 -1.37 36.12 19.68
N CYS A 252 -0.11 35.68 19.39
CA CYS A 252 0.15 34.51 18.56
C CYS A 252 -0.39 33.21 19.21
N ILE A 253 -0.32 33.10 20.54
CA ILE A 253 -0.90 31.96 21.27
C ILE A 253 -2.43 32.01 21.21
N GLN A 254 -3.04 33.17 21.50
CA GLN A 254 -4.50 33.33 21.56
C GLN A 254 -5.17 33.15 20.19
N CYS A 255 -4.54 33.59 19.10
CA CYS A 255 -5.07 33.37 17.75
C CYS A 255 -4.74 31.97 17.19
N GLY A 256 -4.04 31.11 17.95
CA GLY A 256 -3.72 29.73 17.55
C GLY A 256 -2.57 29.61 16.54
N LEU A 257 -1.82 30.68 16.29
CA LEU A 257 -0.58 30.60 15.52
C LEU A 257 0.47 29.75 16.25
N ILE A 258 0.50 29.88 17.60
CA ILE A 258 1.26 29.00 18.47
C ILE A 258 0.27 28.04 19.15
N GLN A 259 0.47 26.74 18.95
CA GLN A 259 -0.42 25.71 19.51
C GLN A 259 -0.31 25.67 21.03
N SER A 260 -1.46 25.82 21.68
CA SER A 260 -1.59 25.72 23.13
C SER A 260 -2.70 24.73 23.48
N ASN A 261 -2.71 24.23 24.71
CA ASN A 261 -3.78 23.37 25.23
C ASN A 261 -5.05 24.16 25.65
N LEU A 262 -5.15 25.42 25.27
CA LEU A 262 -6.33 26.23 25.49
C LEU A 262 -7.38 25.92 24.41
N GLY A 263 -8.61 25.64 24.81
CA GLY A 263 -9.73 25.38 23.90
C GLY A 263 -9.91 23.92 23.49
N TYR A 264 -9.23 22.97 24.16
CA TYR A 264 -9.54 21.55 23.96
C TYR A 264 -10.99 21.22 24.32
N ASP A 265 -11.56 21.86 25.32
CA ASP A 265 -12.98 21.69 25.69
C ASP A 265 -13.90 22.02 24.51
N GLU A 266 -13.68 23.17 23.85
CA GLU A 266 -14.46 23.58 22.68
C GLU A 266 -14.18 22.68 21.45
N LEU A 267 -12.92 22.25 21.27
CA LEU A 267 -12.56 21.32 20.19
C LEU A 267 -13.23 19.96 20.42
N PHE A 268 -13.26 19.52 21.67
CA PHE A 268 -13.82 18.24 22.05
C PHE A 268 -15.36 18.25 21.96
N GLU A 269 -16.00 19.36 22.34
CA GLU A 269 -17.43 19.57 22.12
C GLU A 269 -17.79 19.63 20.62
N ALA A 270 -16.92 20.22 19.79
CA ALA A 270 -17.14 20.36 18.35
C ALA A 270 -16.77 19.09 17.55
N THR A 271 -16.19 18.08 18.17
CA THR A 271 -15.82 16.84 17.46
C THR A 271 -17.05 16.01 17.14
N SER A 272 -17.14 15.51 15.90
CA SER A 272 -18.16 14.56 15.46
C SER A 272 -17.87 13.12 15.92
N LEU A 273 -16.69 12.86 16.49
CA LEU A 273 -16.33 11.53 16.99
C LEU A 273 -16.94 11.31 18.37
N PRO A 274 -17.64 10.18 18.61
CA PRO A 274 -18.17 9.82 19.92
C PRO A 274 -17.03 9.32 20.84
N VAL A 275 -16.37 10.27 21.52
CA VAL A 275 -15.17 10.02 22.35
C VAL A 275 -15.39 10.50 23.77
N GLN A 276 -14.88 9.73 24.73
CA GLN A 276 -14.82 10.07 26.14
C GLN A 276 -13.41 9.86 26.68
N ILE A 277 -12.89 10.85 27.41
CA ILE A 277 -11.62 10.75 28.14
C ILE A 277 -11.91 10.69 29.63
N THR A 278 -11.27 9.75 30.31
CA THR A 278 -11.44 9.55 31.77
C THR A 278 -10.08 9.63 32.47
N ASP A 279 -10.14 9.85 33.76
CA ASP A 279 -9.00 9.68 34.66
C ASP A 279 -8.68 8.18 34.91
N PRO A 280 -7.63 7.84 35.69
CA PRO A 280 -7.33 6.46 36.05
C PRO A 280 -8.43 5.75 36.84
N ALA A 281 -9.35 6.51 37.49
CA ALA A 281 -10.49 6.00 38.24
C ALA A 281 -11.74 5.84 37.39
N PHE A 282 -11.62 6.07 36.08
CA PHE A 282 -12.73 6.08 35.09
C PHE A 282 -13.75 7.21 35.27
N CYS A 283 -13.42 8.26 36.04
CA CYS A 283 -14.25 9.44 36.09
C CYS A 283 -14.15 10.24 34.77
N PRO A 284 -15.27 10.62 34.13
CA PRO A 284 -15.23 11.34 32.88
C PRO A 284 -14.66 12.75 33.06
N GLN A 285 -13.61 13.07 32.30
CA GLN A 285 -12.98 14.39 32.26
C GLN A 285 -13.48 15.19 31.05
N TYR A 286 -13.60 14.52 29.90
CA TYR A 286 -14.08 15.08 28.65
C TYR A 286 -15.02 14.10 27.97
N VAL A 287 -16.17 14.58 27.51
CA VAL A 287 -17.16 13.79 26.76
C VAL A 287 -17.57 14.61 25.55
N SER A 288 -17.46 14.04 24.36
CA SER A 288 -17.91 14.71 23.13
C SER A 288 -19.44 14.73 23.06
N VAL A 289 -20.00 15.73 22.38
CA VAL A 289 -21.45 15.82 22.12
C VAL A 289 -21.94 14.60 21.35
N ALA A 290 -21.14 14.09 20.41
CA ALA A 290 -21.45 12.91 19.61
C ALA A 290 -21.56 11.62 20.46
N MET A 291 -21.02 11.59 21.67
CA MET A 291 -21.13 10.44 22.59
C MET A 291 -22.52 10.28 23.19
N GLN A 292 -23.38 11.33 23.10
CA GLN A 292 -24.75 11.35 23.63
C GLN A 292 -24.85 11.08 25.15
N GLY A 293 -23.80 11.43 25.89
CA GLY A 293 -23.70 11.27 27.35
C GLY A 293 -22.47 10.48 27.76
N ALA A 294 -22.11 10.61 29.03
CA ALA A 294 -20.96 9.87 29.58
C ALA A 294 -21.32 8.40 29.77
N LEU A 295 -20.40 7.51 29.38
CA LEU A 295 -20.53 6.09 29.67
C LEU A 295 -20.42 5.85 31.19
N PRO A 296 -21.23 4.94 31.75
CA PRO A 296 -21.20 4.63 33.17
C PRO A 296 -19.86 4.01 33.58
N GLN A 297 -19.35 4.42 34.74
CA GLN A 297 -18.08 3.89 35.27
C GLN A 297 -18.10 2.38 35.48
N SER A 298 -19.26 1.80 35.81
CA SER A 298 -19.45 0.38 35.99
C SER A 298 -19.16 -0.41 34.72
N GLU A 299 -19.61 0.06 33.57
CA GLU A 299 -19.36 -0.57 32.28
C GLU A 299 -17.90 -0.45 31.86
N LEU A 300 -17.29 0.74 32.07
CA LEU A 300 -15.89 0.97 31.73
C LEU A 300 -14.92 0.13 32.55
N ARG A 301 -15.23 -0.13 33.81
CA ARG A 301 -14.42 -0.99 34.70
C ARG A 301 -14.53 -2.47 34.35
N GLN A 302 -15.66 -2.92 33.81
CA GLN A 302 -15.89 -4.31 33.42
C GLN A 302 -15.25 -4.69 32.09
N MET A 303 -14.81 -3.71 31.30
CA MET A 303 -14.12 -3.98 30.05
C MET A 303 -12.79 -4.70 30.31
N GLN A 304 -12.71 -5.99 30.01
CA GLN A 304 -11.47 -6.78 30.08
C GLN A 304 -10.62 -6.66 28.81
N GLN A 305 -11.28 -6.44 27.67
CA GLN A 305 -10.64 -6.32 26.34
C GLN A 305 -10.61 -4.87 25.87
N ASP A 306 -9.69 -4.53 24.98
CA ASP A 306 -9.56 -3.18 24.43
C ASP A 306 -10.65 -2.83 23.41
N THR A 307 -11.42 -3.84 22.97
CA THR A 307 -12.56 -3.70 22.07
C THR A 307 -13.72 -4.53 22.57
N VAL A 308 -14.91 -3.94 22.70
CA VAL A 308 -16.15 -4.60 23.13
C VAL A 308 -17.28 -4.18 22.20
N HIS A 309 -18.14 -5.13 21.81
CA HIS A 309 -19.36 -4.84 21.06
C HIS A 309 -20.43 -4.25 21.97
N LEU A 310 -20.94 -3.09 21.60
CA LEU A 310 -22.06 -2.42 22.22
C LEU A 310 -23.29 -2.56 21.30
N GLY A 311 -23.86 -3.80 21.21
CA GLY A 311 -24.87 -4.13 20.22
C GLY A 311 -24.25 -4.62 18.90
N ASP A 312 -25.09 -4.78 17.86
CA ASP A 312 -24.69 -5.41 16.61
C ASP A 312 -23.82 -4.49 15.73
N ASP A 313 -24.07 -3.19 15.78
CA ASP A 313 -23.48 -2.22 14.84
C ASP A 313 -22.50 -1.22 15.48
N THR A 314 -22.20 -1.36 16.78
CA THR A 314 -21.33 -0.41 17.48
C THR A 314 -20.22 -1.13 18.24
N LEU A 315 -18.98 -0.70 17.98
CA LEU A 315 -17.80 -1.12 18.73
C LEU A 315 -17.39 -0.04 19.72
N LEU A 316 -17.21 -0.39 20.98
CA LEU A 316 -16.55 0.44 21.96
C LEU A 316 -15.08 0.01 22.06
N LYS A 317 -14.19 0.95 21.74
CA LYS A 317 -12.73 0.76 21.85
C LYS A 317 -12.17 1.61 22.98
N ARG A 318 -11.13 1.11 23.63
CA ARG A 318 -10.40 1.86 24.65
C ARG A 318 -8.91 1.90 24.34
N HIS A 319 -8.25 2.96 24.79
CA HIS A 319 -6.79 3.05 24.77
C HIS A 319 -6.30 3.74 26.04
N LYS A 320 -5.18 3.24 26.57
CA LYS A 320 -4.57 3.77 27.80
C LYS A 320 -3.78 5.03 27.51
N LEU A 321 -4.10 6.10 28.20
CA LEU A 321 -3.34 7.34 28.18
C LEU A 321 -2.36 7.38 29.37
N ARG A 322 -1.40 8.31 29.33
CA ARG A 322 -0.41 8.49 30.42
C ARG A 322 -1.05 8.79 31.79
N ARG A 323 -2.23 9.37 31.82
CA ARG A 323 -2.97 9.75 33.03
C ARG A 323 -4.46 9.43 32.95
N GLY A 324 -4.86 8.31 32.34
CA GLY A 324 -6.26 7.94 32.21
C GLY A 324 -6.49 7.01 31.03
N TRP A 325 -7.72 7.06 30.51
CA TRP A 325 -8.17 6.25 29.41
C TRP A 325 -8.95 7.09 28.41
N VAL A 326 -8.88 6.74 27.13
CA VAL A 326 -9.77 7.25 26.09
C VAL A 326 -10.65 6.10 25.61
N PHE A 327 -11.94 6.39 25.46
CA PHE A 327 -12.97 5.50 24.92
C PHE A 327 -13.60 6.17 23.72
N TRP A 328 -13.86 5.39 22.67
CA TRP A 328 -14.62 5.89 21.52
C TRP A 328 -15.53 4.81 20.97
N LYS A 329 -16.68 5.24 20.46
CA LYS A 329 -17.61 4.38 19.73
C LYS A 329 -17.30 4.44 18.25
N GLU A 330 -17.32 3.29 17.61
CA GLU A 330 -17.14 3.15 16.16
C GLU A 330 -18.40 2.49 15.61
N ASP A 331 -19.03 3.14 14.65
CA ASP A 331 -20.18 2.60 13.93
C ASP A 331 -19.67 1.64 12.84
N ILE A 332 -20.06 0.38 12.93
CA ILE A 332 -19.71 -0.69 12.01
C ILE A 332 -20.90 -1.17 11.18
N SER A 333 -22.03 -0.45 11.18
CA SER A 333 -23.23 -0.80 10.43
C SER A 333 -22.94 -1.00 8.94
N ALA A 334 -22.23 -0.05 8.32
CA ALA A 334 -21.81 -0.15 6.92
C ALA A 334 -20.88 -1.37 6.66
N LEU A 335 -19.97 -1.65 7.60
CA LEU A 335 -19.08 -2.82 7.51
C LEU A 335 -19.86 -4.14 7.59
N ASN A 336 -20.81 -4.22 8.52
CA ASN A 336 -21.68 -5.38 8.68
C ASN A 336 -22.57 -5.61 7.46
N GLN A 337 -23.08 -4.54 6.86
CA GLN A 337 -23.86 -4.60 5.62
C GLN A 337 -23.03 -5.14 4.47
N ILE A 338 -21.84 -4.59 4.25
CA ILE A 338 -20.91 -5.06 3.20
C ILE A 338 -20.53 -6.53 3.45
N ARG A 339 -20.30 -6.92 4.70
CA ARG A 339 -19.99 -8.32 5.04
C ARG A 339 -21.14 -9.24 4.67
N LYS A 340 -22.38 -8.84 4.98
CA LYS A 340 -23.58 -9.62 4.63
C LYS A 340 -23.78 -9.74 3.13
N GLU A 341 -23.59 -8.65 2.37
CA GLU A 341 -23.64 -8.68 0.90
C GLU A 341 -22.56 -9.58 0.31
N LEU A 342 -21.35 -9.54 0.88
CA LEU A 342 -20.23 -10.37 0.45
C LEU A 342 -20.49 -11.86 0.74
N GLU A 343 -21.09 -12.19 1.87
CA GLU A 343 -21.51 -13.56 2.21
C GLU A 343 -22.56 -14.07 1.21
N LEU A 344 -23.58 -13.28 0.89
CA LEU A 344 -24.59 -13.61 -0.12
C LEU A 344 -23.97 -13.82 -1.50
N THR A 345 -23.13 -12.90 -1.96
CA THR A 345 -22.46 -13.01 -3.26
C THR A 345 -21.52 -14.21 -3.33
N ARG A 346 -20.86 -14.54 -2.24
CA ARG A 346 -20.01 -15.75 -2.14
C ARG A 346 -20.84 -17.02 -2.31
N ASP A 347 -22.00 -17.08 -1.64
CA ASP A 347 -22.88 -18.24 -1.70
C ASP A 347 -23.49 -18.39 -3.11
N GLU A 348 -23.92 -17.30 -3.75
CA GLU A 348 -24.36 -17.26 -5.16
C GLU A 348 -23.25 -17.73 -6.14
N LEU A 349 -22.02 -17.27 -5.94
CA LEU A 349 -20.87 -17.68 -6.75
C LEU A 349 -20.57 -19.17 -6.57
N ARG A 350 -20.73 -19.71 -5.37
CA ARG A 350 -20.54 -21.12 -5.09
C ARG A 350 -21.58 -21.97 -5.80
N ASP A 351 -22.85 -21.59 -5.68
CA ASP A 351 -23.95 -22.30 -6.35
C ASP A 351 -23.77 -22.26 -7.87
N THR A 352 -23.43 -21.11 -8.44
CA THR A 352 -23.14 -20.97 -9.87
C THR A 352 -21.93 -21.82 -10.28
N GLY A 353 -20.91 -21.86 -9.45
CA GLY A 353 -19.71 -22.69 -9.66
C GLY A 353 -20.04 -24.20 -9.69
N ASP A 354 -20.90 -24.66 -8.78
CA ASP A 354 -21.35 -26.06 -8.71
C ASP A 354 -22.17 -26.43 -9.95
N VAL A 355 -23.08 -25.56 -10.40
CA VAL A 355 -23.85 -25.75 -11.64
C VAL A 355 -22.91 -25.83 -12.85
N LEU A 356 -21.96 -24.91 -12.98
CA LEU A 356 -21.00 -24.88 -14.09
C LEU A 356 -20.10 -26.12 -14.09
N ALA A 357 -19.72 -26.62 -12.91
CA ALA A 357 -18.94 -27.86 -12.78
C ALA A 357 -19.74 -29.07 -13.24
N ALA A 358 -21.04 -29.13 -12.88
CA ALA A 358 -21.95 -30.19 -13.33
C ALA A 358 -22.16 -30.15 -14.85
N GLU A 359 -22.37 -28.97 -15.43
CA GLU A 359 -22.49 -28.80 -16.89
C GLU A 359 -21.23 -29.22 -17.64
N LYS A 360 -20.04 -28.81 -17.15
CA LYS A 360 -18.76 -29.24 -17.73
C LYS A 360 -18.59 -30.76 -17.68
N ALA A 361 -18.94 -31.37 -16.56
CA ALA A 361 -18.86 -32.82 -16.42
C ALA A 361 -19.83 -33.55 -17.39
N GLN A 362 -21.04 -33.02 -17.55
CA GLN A 362 -22.01 -33.55 -18.49
C GLN A 362 -21.55 -33.38 -19.95
N HIS A 363 -21.04 -32.22 -20.31
CA HIS A 363 -20.50 -31.94 -21.64
C HIS A 363 -19.30 -32.83 -21.97
N ALA A 364 -18.39 -33.05 -21.00
CA ALA A 364 -17.27 -33.97 -21.19
C ALA A 364 -17.72 -35.42 -21.42
N ARG A 365 -18.75 -35.87 -20.72
CA ARG A 365 -19.36 -37.22 -20.97
C ARG A 365 -19.99 -37.30 -22.34
N TRP A 366 -20.72 -36.24 -22.74
CA TRP A 366 -21.35 -36.19 -24.06
C TRP A 366 -20.32 -36.23 -25.19
N LEU A 367 -19.23 -35.43 -25.07
CA LEU A 367 -18.15 -35.46 -26.06
C LEU A 367 -17.49 -36.82 -26.17
N LYS A 368 -17.26 -37.50 -25.04
CA LYS A 368 -16.70 -38.85 -25.04
C LYS A 368 -17.61 -39.86 -25.75
N LEU A 369 -18.91 -39.85 -25.46
CA LEU A 369 -19.88 -40.70 -26.11
C LEU A 369 -19.99 -40.43 -27.61
N THR A 370 -19.93 -39.15 -28.00
CA THR A 370 -19.99 -38.76 -29.41
C THR A 370 -18.77 -39.27 -30.16
N GLU A 371 -17.58 -39.20 -29.57
CA GLU A 371 -16.35 -39.71 -30.20
C GLU A 371 -16.34 -41.24 -30.26
N GLU A 372 -16.80 -41.91 -29.21
CA GLU A 372 -16.97 -43.37 -29.21
C GLU A 372 -17.94 -43.80 -30.33
N ASN A 373 -19.09 -43.16 -30.47
CA ASN A 373 -20.05 -43.46 -31.53
C ASN A 373 -19.45 -43.20 -32.92
N ARG A 374 -18.72 -42.10 -33.12
CA ARG A 374 -18.06 -41.80 -34.40
C ARG A 374 -17.05 -42.88 -34.79
N LEU A 375 -16.33 -43.43 -33.80
CA LEU A 375 -15.40 -44.54 -34.03
C LEU A 375 -16.14 -45.81 -34.45
N TYR A 376 -17.26 -46.12 -33.79
CA TYR A 376 -18.11 -47.28 -34.18
C TYR A 376 -18.67 -47.16 -35.58
N ASP A 377 -19.22 -45.96 -35.95
CA ASP A 377 -19.75 -45.71 -37.26
C ASP A 377 -18.68 -45.85 -38.36
N MET A 378 -17.46 -45.35 -38.07
CA MET A 378 -16.32 -45.47 -38.98
C MET A 378 -15.90 -46.94 -39.17
N MET A 379 -15.84 -47.72 -38.08
CA MET A 379 -15.50 -49.15 -38.15
C MET A 379 -16.56 -49.94 -38.93
N GLU A 380 -17.85 -49.70 -38.71
CA GLU A 380 -18.95 -50.29 -39.44
C GLU A 380 -18.88 -50.00 -40.92
N ALA A 381 -18.69 -48.71 -41.28
CA ALA A 381 -18.56 -48.30 -42.71
C ALA A 381 -17.38 -48.99 -43.42
N GLN A 382 -16.24 -49.16 -42.73
CA GLN A 382 -15.06 -49.78 -43.32
C GLN A 382 -15.14 -51.31 -43.43
N THR A 383 -15.97 -51.97 -42.63
CA THR A 383 -16.16 -53.42 -42.67
C THR A 383 -17.48 -53.85 -43.28
N ALA A 384 -18.29 -52.90 -43.77
CA ALA A 384 -19.65 -53.14 -44.30
C ALA A 384 -19.68 -54.21 -45.41
N ARG A 385 -18.71 -54.22 -46.31
CA ARG A 385 -18.60 -55.19 -47.40
C ARG A 385 -18.40 -56.61 -46.85
N GLN A 386 -17.48 -56.81 -45.90
CA GLN A 386 -17.20 -58.11 -45.30
C GLN A 386 -18.36 -58.60 -44.44
N ILE A 387 -19.05 -57.67 -43.75
CA ILE A 387 -20.27 -58.00 -43.01
C ILE A 387 -21.36 -58.47 -43.97
N ALA A 388 -21.55 -57.85 -45.12
CA ALA A 388 -22.50 -58.29 -46.13
C ALA A 388 -22.12 -59.69 -46.67
N MET A 389 -20.83 -59.91 -47.00
CA MET A 389 -20.33 -61.19 -47.45
C MET A 389 -20.49 -62.28 -46.40
N LEU A 390 -20.24 -61.99 -45.13
CA LEU A 390 -20.46 -62.92 -44.02
C LEU A 390 -21.94 -63.31 -43.87
N ARG A 391 -22.85 -62.34 -44.05
CA ARG A 391 -24.28 -62.55 -44.03
C ARG A 391 -24.73 -63.51 -45.14
N ASP A 392 -24.22 -63.31 -46.35
CA ASP A 392 -24.52 -64.12 -47.50
C ASP A 392 -24.03 -65.61 -47.31
N LEU A 393 -22.80 -65.76 -46.81
CA LEU A 393 -22.23 -67.06 -46.50
C LEU A 393 -22.99 -67.77 -45.39
N LEU A 394 -23.43 -67.12 -44.36
CA LEU A 394 -24.27 -67.67 -43.29
C LEU A 394 -25.64 -68.07 -43.82
N ALA A 395 -26.25 -67.33 -44.73
CA ALA A 395 -27.50 -67.65 -45.36
C ALA A 395 -27.39 -68.91 -46.28
N GLU A 396 -26.23 -69.01 -46.99
CA GLU A 396 -25.95 -70.26 -47.78
C GLU A 396 -25.67 -71.47 -46.88
N LEU A 397 -24.90 -71.26 -45.79
CA LEU A 397 -24.63 -72.34 -44.82
C LEU A 397 -25.92 -72.92 -44.20
N GLN A 398 -26.90 -72.03 -43.92
CA GLN A 398 -28.19 -72.47 -43.38
C GLN A 398 -29.03 -73.34 -44.36
N LYS A 399 -28.78 -73.24 -45.66
CA LYS A 399 -29.49 -73.94 -46.73
C LYS A 399 -28.77 -75.22 -47.18
N THR A 400 -27.52 -75.45 -46.74
CA THR A 400 -26.66 -76.50 -47.24
C THR A 400 -26.82 -77.75 -46.36
N GLU A 401 -27.23 -78.83 -46.98
CA GLU A 401 -27.34 -80.17 -46.32
C GLU A 401 -26.08 -81.04 -46.49
N ASP A 402 -25.20 -80.64 -47.39
CA ASP A 402 -23.94 -81.39 -47.62
C ASP A 402 -22.87 -81.03 -46.59
N SER A 403 -22.43 -81.98 -45.80
CA SER A 403 -21.45 -81.86 -44.73
C SER A 403 -20.11 -81.35 -45.21
N GLY A 404 -19.67 -81.68 -46.43
CA GLY A 404 -18.43 -81.20 -47.01
C GLY A 404 -18.50 -79.71 -47.37
N ARG A 405 -19.59 -79.29 -48.05
CA ARG A 405 -19.84 -77.91 -48.39
C ARG A 405 -20.08 -77.07 -47.16
N ALA A 406 -20.84 -77.59 -46.16
CA ALA A 406 -21.05 -76.89 -44.89
C ALA A 406 -19.74 -76.57 -44.13
N ARG A 407 -18.77 -77.52 -44.10
CA ARG A 407 -17.48 -77.35 -43.47
C ARG A 407 -16.68 -76.23 -44.25
N HIS A 408 -16.76 -76.26 -45.57
CA HIS A 408 -16.06 -75.25 -46.41
C HIS A 408 -16.65 -73.83 -46.15
N LEU A 409 -17.97 -73.70 -46.17
CA LEU A 409 -18.62 -72.39 -45.89
C LEU A 409 -18.32 -71.90 -44.46
N LEU A 410 -18.29 -72.80 -43.48
CA LEU A 410 -17.94 -72.47 -42.07
C LEU A 410 -16.49 -71.99 -41.98
N GLY A 411 -15.56 -72.56 -42.72
CA GLY A 411 -14.19 -72.11 -42.80
C GLY A 411 -14.11 -70.67 -43.34
N GLN A 412 -14.85 -70.36 -44.41
CA GLN A 412 -14.90 -69.01 -44.97
C GLN A 412 -15.53 -68.01 -43.97
N VAL A 413 -16.58 -68.36 -43.25
CA VAL A 413 -17.17 -67.58 -42.16
C VAL A 413 -16.16 -67.26 -41.07
N ILE A 414 -15.35 -68.26 -40.67
CA ILE A 414 -14.30 -68.04 -39.61
C ILE A 414 -13.22 -67.08 -40.10
N ILE A 415 -12.75 -67.21 -41.34
CA ILE A 415 -11.73 -66.37 -41.88
C ILE A 415 -12.17 -64.90 -41.97
N ILE A 416 -13.35 -64.65 -42.56
CA ILE A 416 -13.91 -63.31 -42.71
C ILE A 416 -14.25 -62.72 -41.32
N GLY A 417 -14.83 -63.52 -40.40
CA GLY A 417 -15.10 -63.09 -39.04
C GLY A 417 -13.81 -62.67 -38.26
N THR A 418 -12.74 -63.43 -38.45
CA THR A 418 -11.41 -63.10 -37.87
C THR A 418 -10.87 -61.81 -38.44
N TYR A 419 -11.02 -61.61 -39.73
CA TYR A 419 -10.61 -60.35 -40.36
C TYR A 419 -11.34 -59.13 -39.77
N ILE A 420 -12.66 -59.19 -39.71
CA ILE A 420 -13.47 -58.09 -39.17
C ILE A 420 -13.01 -57.79 -37.71
N LYS A 421 -12.89 -58.85 -36.88
CA LYS A 421 -12.45 -58.72 -35.48
C LYS A 421 -11.06 -58.11 -35.36
N ARG A 422 -10.09 -58.58 -36.12
CA ARG A 422 -8.69 -58.14 -36.03
C ARG A 422 -8.47 -56.75 -36.63
N ARG A 423 -9.10 -56.43 -37.75
CA ARG A 423 -9.08 -55.12 -38.36
C ARG A 423 -9.69 -54.07 -37.42
N SER A 424 -10.83 -54.34 -36.81
CA SER A 424 -11.46 -53.49 -35.82
C SER A 424 -10.55 -53.29 -34.59
N ASN A 425 -9.89 -54.36 -34.14
CA ASN A 425 -8.96 -54.25 -33.00
C ASN A 425 -7.73 -53.39 -33.34
N LEU A 426 -7.14 -53.53 -34.54
CA LEU A 426 -6.04 -52.65 -34.99
C LEU A 426 -6.45 -51.19 -35.00
N ILE A 427 -7.63 -50.87 -35.51
CA ILE A 427 -8.14 -49.50 -35.52
C ILE A 427 -8.31 -48.98 -34.09
N PHE A 428 -8.94 -49.79 -33.21
CA PHE A 428 -9.20 -49.40 -31.82
C PHE A 428 -7.91 -49.16 -31.02
N VAL A 429 -6.95 -50.07 -31.11
CA VAL A 429 -5.64 -49.93 -30.44
C VAL A 429 -4.89 -48.75 -30.99
N GLY A 430 -4.90 -48.55 -32.31
CA GLY A 430 -4.22 -47.44 -32.95
C GLY A 430 -4.79 -46.06 -32.57
N VAL A 431 -6.11 -45.95 -32.48
CA VAL A 431 -6.76 -44.70 -32.02
C VAL A 431 -6.44 -44.42 -30.55
N GLN A 432 -6.41 -45.44 -29.71
CA GLN A 432 -6.09 -45.26 -28.29
C GLN A 432 -4.62 -44.88 -28.02
N ARG A 433 -3.69 -45.51 -28.77
CA ARG A 433 -2.26 -45.38 -28.53
C ARG A 433 -1.53 -44.48 -29.51
N GLY A 434 -2.18 -44.03 -30.58
CA GLY A 434 -1.61 -43.20 -31.65
C GLY A 434 -0.74 -43.99 -32.65
N ALA A 435 -0.33 -45.22 -32.32
CA ALA A 435 0.48 -46.08 -33.17
C ALA A 435 0.26 -47.57 -32.83
N ILE A 436 0.58 -48.44 -33.78
CA ILE A 436 0.47 -49.90 -33.65
C ILE A 436 1.90 -50.47 -33.73
N SER A 437 2.27 -51.35 -32.80
CA SER A 437 3.58 -52.00 -32.87
C SER A 437 3.62 -53.09 -33.94
N ALA A 438 4.80 -53.31 -34.53
CA ALA A 438 5.02 -54.40 -35.49
C ALA A 438 4.65 -55.77 -34.90
N GLN A 439 4.79 -55.93 -33.58
CA GLN A 439 4.40 -57.15 -32.88
C GLN A 439 2.86 -57.36 -32.80
N GLU A 440 2.10 -56.28 -32.61
CA GLU A 440 0.63 -56.32 -32.60
C GLU A 440 0.07 -56.67 -33.99
N LEU A 441 0.68 -56.13 -35.05
CA LEU A 441 0.34 -56.50 -36.42
C LEU A 441 0.65 -57.96 -36.68
N LEU A 442 1.84 -58.44 -36.25
CA LEU A 442 2.24 -59.87 -36.36
C LEU A 442 1.25 -60.77 -35.63
N LEU A 443 0.81 -60.42 -34.43
CA LEU A 443 -0.19 -61.22 -33.69
C LEU A 443 -1.52 -61.31 -34.46
N CYS A 444 -2.00 -60.23 -35.07
CA CYS A 444 -3.20 -60.21 -35.89
C CYS A 444 -3.03 -61.13 -37.13
N LEU A 445 -1.91 -61.02 -37.82
CA LEU A 445 -1.60 -61.86 -39.00
C LEU A 445 -1.43 -63.34 -38.67
N ASN A 446 -0.77 -63.65 -37.55
CA ASN A 446 -0.62 -65.05 -37.10
C ASN A 446 -1.92 -65.70 -36.78
N GLU A 447 -2.83 -65.03 -36.05
CA GLU A 447 -4.17 -65.57 -35.74
C GLU A 447 -4.99 -65.81 -37.03
N SER A 448 -4.89 -64.88 -37.99
CA SER A 448 -5.53 -65.08 -39.30
C SER A 448 -4.88 -66.24 -40.07
N SER A 449 -3.56 -66.35 -40.02
CA SER A 449 -2.83 -67.44 -40.66
C SER A 449 -3.17 -68.82 -40.06
N GLU A 450 -3.30 -68.90 -38.74
CA GLU A 450 -3.76 -70.09 -38.03
C GLU A 450 -5.14 -70.56 -38.50
N ASN A 451 -6.10 -69.62 -38.62
CA ASN A 451 -7.43 -69.91 -39.10
C ASN A 451 -7.43 -70.40 -40.56
N ILE A 452 -6.59 -69.84 -41.40
CA ILE A 452 -6.42 -70.26 -42.78
C ILE A 452 -5.76 -71.62 -42.84
N SER A 453 -4.83 -71.95 -41.97
CA SER A 453 -4.18 -73.24 -41.88
C SER A 453 -5.16 -74.36 -41.45
N VAL A 454 -6.12 -74.06 -40.54
CA VAL A 454 -7.21 -74.94 -40.19
C VAL A 454 -8.14 -75.22 -41.39
N TYR A 455 -8.29 -74.26 -42.28
CA TYR A 455 -9.05 -74.35 -43.52
C TYR A 455 -8.38 -75.29 -44.57
N GLY A 456 -7.07 -75.49 -44.45
CA GLY A 456 -6.29 -76.40 -45.26
C GLY A 456 -5.21 -75.82 -46.18
N ALA A 457 -4.94 -74.56 -46.00
CA ALA A 457 -3.82 -73.92 -46.70
C ALA A 457 -2.68 -73.59 -45.73
N ASP A 458 -1.43 -73.86 -46.12
CA ASP A 458 -0.26 -73.49 -45.28
C ASP A 458 0.02 -71.98 -45.30
N CYS A 459 -0.23 -71.34 -44.17
CA CYS A 459 -0.09 -69.91 -44.07
C CYS A 459 0.87 -69.50 -42.96
N LYS A 460 1.78 -68.57 -43.25
CA LYS A 460 2.77 -68.09 -42.30
C LYS A 460 3.01 -66.57 -42.46
N ALA A 461 3.11 -65.87 -41.33
CA ALA A 461 3.44 -64.45 -41.31
C ALA A 461 4.81 -64.24 -40.62
N ILE A 462 5.61 -63.38 -41.17
CA ILE A 462 6.92 -62.98 -40.66
C ILE A 462 7.01 -61.46 -40.67
N VAL A 463 7.35 -60.87 -39.53
CA VAL A 463 7.64 -59.42 -39.44
C VAL A 463 9.09 -59.25 -39.02
N LYS A 464 9.87 -58.54 -39.79
CA LYS A 464 11.24 -58.18 -39.54
C LYS A 464 11.35 -56.71 -39.17
N GLY A 465 12.17 -56.39 -38.17
CA GLY A 465 12.38 -55.03 -37.68
C GLY A 465 11.46 -54.68 -36.48
N GLU A 466 11.94 -53.80 -35.63
CA GLU A 466 11.22 -53.26 -34.51
C GLU A 466 10.79 -51.81 -34.86
N GLY A 467 9.50 -51.56 -34.98
CA GLY A 467 8.99 -50.24 -35.31
C GLY A 467 7.52 -50.06 -34.96
N GLN A 468 7.11 -48.81 -34.96
CA GLN A 468 5.69 -48.45 -34.84
C GLN A 468 5.16 -48.09 -36.24
N LEU A 469 3.95 -48.55 -36.53
CA LEU A 469 3.19 -48.27 -37.73
C LEU A 469 2.05 -47.33 -37.40
N THR A 470 1.66 -46.48 -38.34
CA THR A 470 0.39 -45.77 -38.24
C THR A 470 -0.79 -46.74 -38.37
N VAL A 471 -1.95 -46.37 -37.86
CA VAL A 471 -3.19 -47.15 -38.02
C VAL A 471 -3.46 -47.45 -39.48
N GLU A 472 -3.24 -46.48 -40.34
CA GLU A 472 -3.44 -46.56 -41.77
C GLU A 472 -2.50 -47.61 -42.42
N GLN A 473 -1.20 -47.54 -42.07
CA GLN A 473 -0.22 -48.52 -42.57
C GLN A 473 -0.55 -49.95 -42.12
N ALA A 474 -0.82 -50.15 -40.82
CA ALA A 474 -1.17 -51.46 -40.28
C ALA A 474 -2.47 -52.04 -40.89
N THR A 475 -3.49 -51.18 -41.08
CA THR A 475 -4.71 -51.63 -41.73
C THR A 475 -4.53 -51.88 -43.24
N GLN A 476 -3.75 -51.10 -43.96
CA GLN A 476 -3.42 -51.34 -45.35
C GLN A 476 -2.66 -52.65 -45.59
N VAL A 477 -1.73 -52.99 -44.70
CA VAL A 477 -1.03 -54.31 -44.72
C VAL A 477 -2.02 -55.43 -44.50
N TYR A 478 -2.87 -55.30 -43.48
CA TYR A 478 -3.84 -56.34 -43.14
C TYR A 478 -4.94 -56.48 -44.20
N ASP A 479 -5.36 -55.35 -44.81
CA ASP A 479 -6.34 -55.34 -45.91
C ASP A 479 -5.75 -55.99 -47.19
N LEU A 480 -4.44 -55.81 -47.47
CA LEU A 480 -3.77 -56.48 -48.58
C LEU A 480 -3.71 -58.02 -48.37
N PHE A 481 -3.31 -58.46 -47.15
CA PHE A 481 -3.32 -59.86 -46.78
C PHE A 481 -4.70 -60.49 -46.97
N GLU A 482 -5.76 -59.85 -46.47
CA GLU A 482 -7.13 -60.34 -46.62
C GLU A 482 -7.58 -60.36 -48.06
N ALA A 483 -7.25 -59.32 -48.86
CA ALA A 483 -7.65 -59.29 -50.24
C ALA A 483 -7.03 -60.44 -51.09
N VAL A 484 -5.80 -60.87 -50.74
CA VAL A 484 -5.21 -62.06 -51.34
C VAL A 484 -5.94 -63.32 -50.91
N VAL A 485 -6.27 -63.45 -49.61
CA VAL A 485 -7.02 -64.58 -49.07
C VAL A 485 -8.45 -64.62 -49.69
N GLU A 486 -9.19 -63.50 -49.74
CA GLU A 486 -10.51 -63.43 -50.34
C GLU A 486 -10.50 -63.88 -51.82
N THR A 487 -9.50 -63.49 -52.58
CA THR A 487 -9.42 -63.78 -54.03
C THR A 487 -9.14 -65.25 -54.28
N GLU A 488 -8.33 -65.89 -53.47
CA GLU A 488 -7.84 -67.26 -53.71
C GLU A 488 -8.32 -68.30 -52.70
N LEU A 489 -9.32 -67.97 -51.86
CA LEU A 489 -9.75 -68.81 -50.73
C LEU A 489 -10.08 -70.26 -51.12
N GLU A 490 -10.60 -70.50 -52.32
CA GLU A 490 -10.93 -71.82 -52.80
C GLU A 490 -9.74 -72.62 -53.39
N SER A 491 -8.71 -71.92 -53.89
CA SER A 491 -7.57 -72.50 -54.56
C SER A 491 -6.23 -72.27 -53.80
N LEU A 492 -6.24 -71.60 -52.65
CA LEU A 492 -5.07 -71.29 -51.86
C LEU A 492 -4.47 -72.59 -51.25
N ARG A 493 -3.19 -72.81 -51.62
CA ARG A 493 -2.40 -73.92 -51.08
C ARG A 493 -1.36 -73.49 -50.05
N ALA A 494 -0.68 -72.36 -50.34
CA ALA A 494 0.29 -71.83 -49.40
C ALA A 494 0.33 -70.31 -49.55
N LEU A 495 0.53 -69.58 -48.43
CA LEU A 495 0.66 -68.14 -48.37
C LEU A 495 1.75 -67.79 -47.34
N LEU A 496 2.78 -67.09 -47.77
CA LEU A 496 3.77 -66.51 -46.89
C LEU A 496 3.71 -64.99 -47.02
N ILE A 497 3.45 -64.29 -45.90
CA ILE A 497 3.59 -62.86 -45.85
C ILE A 497 4.83 -62.44 -45.05
N SER A 498 5.67 -61.64 -45.68
CA SER A 498 6.87 -61.06 -45.05
C SER A 498 6.70 -59.53 -45.03
N ILE A 499 6.87 -58.97 -43.88
CA ILE A 499 6.80 -57.51 -43.66
C ILE A 499 8.13 -57.08 -43.09
N GLU A 500 8.77 -56.08 -43.71
CA GLU A 500 9.98 -55.48 -43.21
C GLU A 500 9.71 -54.02 -42.81
N VAL A 501 9.87 -53.72 -41.52
CA VAL A 501 9.60 -52.39 -40.96
C VAL A 501 10.94 -51.71 -40.73
N ALA A 502 11.33 -50.84 -41.71
CA ALA A 502 12.55 -50.07 -41.68
C ALA A 502 12.27 -48.57 -41.95
N GLU A 503 12.91 -47.94 -42.90
CA GLU A 503 12.64 -46.60 -43.39
C GLU A 503 11.30 -46.52 -44.17
N TRP A 504 10.94 -47.67 -44.80
CA TRP A 504 9.67 -47.95 -45.47
C TRP A 504 9.05 -49.21 -44.86
N VAL A 505 7.78 -49.41 -45.11
CA VAL A 505 7.11 -50.68 -44.75
C VAL A 505 6.99 -51.51 -46.04
N ASP A 506 7.92 -52.40 -46.21
CA ASP A 506 7.94 -53.33 -47.38
C ASP A 506 7.11 -54.56 -47.05
N VAL A 507 6.10 -54.82 -47.87
CA VAL A 507 5.23 -55.99 -47.74
C VAL A 507 5.43 -56.90 -48.94
N ALA A 508 5.79 -58.15 -48.69
CA ALA A 508 5.93 -59.15 -49.72
C ALA A 508 5.06 -60.40 -49.40
N LEU A 509 4.21 -60.80 -50.30
CA LEU A 509 3.44 -62.04 -50.22
C LEU A 509 3.91 -63.00 -51.30
N CYS A 510 4.16 -64.24 -50.89
CA CYS A 510 4.39 -65.33 -51.82
C CYS A 510 3.20 -66.29 -51.73
N VAL A 511 2.53 -66.52 -52.85
CA VAL A 511 1.23 -67.19 -52.88
C VAL A 511 1.32 -68.36 -53.88
N SER A 512 0.91 -69.56 -53.39
CA SER A 512 0.68 -70.73 -54.26
C SER A 512 -0.80 -70.90 -54.46
N ALA A 513 -1.32 -70.48 -55.62
CA ALA A 513 -2.73 -70.45 -55.90
C ALA A 513 -2.96 -70.63 -57.42
N ALA A 514 -4.16 -71.04 -57.81
CA ALA A 514 -4.47 -71.39 -59.21
C ALA A 514 -4.86 -70.19 -60.09
N LYS A 515 -5.38 -69.13 -59.49
CA LYS A 515 -5.82 -67.93 -60.24
C LYS A 515 -4.76 -66.81 -60.18
N PRO A 516 -4.62 -66.01 -61.23
CA PRO A 516 -3.66 -64.88 -61.20
C PRO A 516 -4.15 -63.75 -60.31
N LEU A 517 -3.30 -63.25 -59.43
CA LEU A 517 -3.57 -62.14 -58.49
C LEU A 517 -3.46 -60.76 -59.14
N CYS A 518 -3.28 -60.66 -60.47
CA CYS A 518 -3.17 -59.39 -61.21
C CYS A 518 -4.40 -58.47 -61.00
N GLY A 519 -5.59 -59.04 -60.68
CA GLY A 519 -6.81 -58.28 -60.41
C GLY A 519 -6.75 -57.39 -59.18
N LEU A 520 -5.83 -57.69 -58.21
CA LEU A 520 -5.65 -56.89 -57.02
C LEU A 520 -5.13 -55.46 -57.27
N ARG A 521 -4.53 -55.23 -58.45
CA ARG A 521 -4.08 -53.88 -58.86
C ARG A 521 -5.24 -52.86 -58.93
N ALA A 522 -6.45 -53.32 -59.22
CA ALA A 522 -7.64 -52.45 -59.18
C ALA A 522 -7.96 -51.91 -57.78
N ARG A 523 -7.64 -52.69 -56.76
CA ARG A 523 -7.85 -52.33 -55.33
C ARG A 523 -6.62 -51.65 -54.69
N PHE A 524 -5.43 -52.04 -55.14
CA PHE A 524 -4.13 -51.53 -54.68
C PHE A 524 -3.30 -51.10 -55.87
N PRO A 525 -3.35 -49.84 -56.31
CA PRO A 525 -2.68 -49.34 -57.51
C PRO A 525 -1.17 -49.50 -57.48
N ASP A 526 -0.55 -49.38 -56.29
CA ASP A 526 0.90 -49.43 -56.07
C ASP A 526 1.43 -50.86 -55.88
N LEU A 527 0.66 -51.86 -56.28
CA LEU A 527 1.01 -53.27 -56.10
C LEU A 527 1.81 -53.74 -57.32
N GLU A 528 2.98 -54.31 -57.04
CA GLU A 528 3.78 -55.03 -58.02
C GLU A 528 3.46 -56.52 -57.92
N TRP A 529 3.24 -57.18 -59.06
CA TRP A 529 2.92 -58.56 -59.16
C TRP A 529 3.78 -59.25 -60.20
N GLU A 530 4.35 -60.39 -59.84
CA GLU A 530 5.17 -61.28 -60.67
C GLU A 530 4.77 -62.73 -60.46
N GLN A 531 4.93 -63.56 -61.50
CA GLN A 531 4.71 -64.99 -61.42
C GLN A 531 5.95 -65.74 -61.92
N ASP A 532 6.42 -66.74 -61.16
CA ASP A 532 7.58 -67.54 -61.48
C ASP A 532 7.17 -68.74 -62.39
N GLU A 533 8.21 -69.37 -62.98
CA GLU A 533 8.02 -70.56 -63.84
C GLU A 533 7.37 -71.74 -63.12
N ASP A 534 7.54 -71.85 -61.80
CA ASP A 534 6.94 -72.83 -60.92
C ASP A 534 5.46 -72.54 -60.52
N GLY A 535 4.93 -71.42 -61.01
CA GLY A 535 3.55 -71.01 -60.74
C GLY A 535 3.34 -70.28 -59.43
N LEU A 536 4.40 -69.96 -58.69
CA LEU A 536 4.34 -69.14 -57.48
C LEU A 536 4.13 -67.67 -57.87
N GLN A 537 3.27 -67.00 -57.15
CA GLN A 537 2.93 -65.60 -57.38
C GLN A 537 3.55 -64.75 -56.28
N TYR A 538 4.25 -63.70 -56.66
CA TYR A 538 4.87 -62.72 -55.74
C TYR A 538 4.12 -61.40 -55.88
N VAL A 539 3.66 -60.91 -54.73
CA VAL A 539 2.98 -59.64 -54.60
C VAL A 539 3.75 -58.76 -53.65
N THR A 540 4.24 -57.63 -54.13
CA THR A 540 5.04 -56.70 -53.32
C THR A 540 4.38 -55.31 -53.30
N ARG A 541 4.45 -54.63 -52.15
CA ARG A 541 3.96 -53.27 -51.94
C ARG A 541 4.85 -52.54 -50.97
N LYS A 542 5.16 -51.29 -51.32
CA LYS A 542 5.93 -50.38 -50.46
C LYS A 542 4.99 -49.29 -49.92
N LEU A 543 5.00 -49.11 -48.61
CA LEU A 543 4.21 -48.08 -47.98
C LEU A 543 5.16 -47.02 -47.37
N GLU A 544 4.93 -45.75 -47.72
CA GLU A 544 5.70 -44.65 -47.15
C GLU A 544 5.54 -44.57 -45.65
N ARG A 545 6.64 -44.42 -44.93
CA ARG A 545 6.58 -44.15 -43.49
C ARG A 545 6.26 -42.66 -43.30
N SER A 546 5.04 -42.35 -42.83
CA SER A 546 4.70 -41.01 -42.44
C SER A 546 5.69 -40.55 -41.36
N ARG A 547 6.47 -39.50 -41.62
CA ARG A 547 7.28 -38.83 -40.60
C ARG A 547 6.30 -38.18 -39.65
N GLY A 548 6.05 -38.79 -38.47
CA GLY A 548 5.28 -38.24 -37.35
C GLY A 548 6.00 -37.03 -36.75
#